data_42f4b96ab925c5c513f9bc69cb3531af
#
_entry.id   42f4b96ab925c5c513f9bc69cb3531af
#
_cell.length_a   1.000
_cell.length_b   1.000
_cell.length_c   1.000
_cell.angle_alpha   90.00
_cell.angle_beta   90.00
_cell.angle_gamma   90.00
#
_symmetry.space_group_name_H-M   'P 1'
#
loop_
_entity.id
_entity.type
_entity.pdbx_description
1 polymer ?
#
loop_
_entity_poly.entity_id
_entity_poly.type
_entity_poly.pdbx_seq_one_letter_code
_entity_poly.pdbx_strand_id
1 'polypeptide(L)'
;MTSAFIKVCGITGVSDALHAVEQGATALGFVLWPKSPRAVTVDRAAAIIAELPSHVMTVGVFVNESIDSIRTAAERAHLTGVQLHGDEPPAYADALDWPVFRAVSVEEIDFAADAWSPETALLVDNIDPVRRGGTGSAVDWTRAAGIAKTRKVVLAGGLTPDNVAIAIHAVQPFGVDVSSGVEAAPGVKDLDKVTQFISNARLAFQSVGADLQVPPGVPRANQRG
;
A
#
# COMPACT_ATOMS: atom_id res chain seq x y z
N MET A 1 4.62 7.03 19.38
CA MET A 1 4.22 5.70 18.83
C MET A 1 4.01 5.88 17.35
N THR A 2 4.81 5.26 16.50
CA THR A 2 4.60 5.27 15.05
C THR A 2 3.31 4.52 14.75
N SER A 3 2.37 5.18 14.07
CA SER A 3 1.11 4.58 13.65
C SER A 3 1.40 3.46 12.66
N ALA A 4 0.73 2.30 12.78
CA ALA A 4 0.84 1.20 11.82
C ALA A 4 0.43 1.68 10.41
N PHE A 5 1.13 1.22 9.36
CA PHE A 5 0.77 1.56 7.99
C PHE A 5 -0.40 0.67 7.54
N ILE A 6 -1.59 1.26 7.38
CA ILE A 6 -2.81 0.58 6.92
C ILE A 6 -3.33 1.32 5.70
N LYS A 7 -3.25 0.68 4.53
CA LYS A 7 -3.67 1.25 3.25
C LYS A 7 -4.99 0.62 2.78
N VAL A 8 -5.91 1.47 2.32
CA VAL A 8 -7.12 1.04 1.60
C VAL A 8 -6.99 1.49 0.14
N CYS A 9 -6.86 0.53 -0.76
CA CYS A 9 -6.56 0.77 -2.17
C CYS A 9 -7.80 0.67 -3.05
N GLY A 10 -7.78 1.35 -4.21
CA GLY A 10 -8.89 1.35 -5.17
C GLY A 10 -10.05 2.24 -4.73
N ILE A 11 -9.73 3.39 -4.16
CA ILE A 11 -10.70 4.43 -3.80
C ILE A 11 -11.20 5.13 -5.08
N THR A 12 -12.51 5.24 -5.23
CA THR A 12 -13.19 5.88 -6.37
C THR A 12 -14.17 6.97 -5.95
N GLY A 13 -14.52 7.03 -4.66
CA GLY A 13 -15.49 7.97 -4.09
C GLY A 13 -15.03 8.66 -2.81
N VAL A 14 -15.51 9.89 -2.58
CA VAL A 14 -15.21 10.69 -1.38
C VAL A 14 -15.73 9.99 -0.11
N SER A 15 -16.94 9.43 -0.17
CA SER A 15 -17.54 8.75 0.99
C SER A 15 -16.69 7.59 1.50
N ASP A 16 -16.21 6.72 0.57
CA ASP A 16 -15.36 5.57 0.91
C ASP A 16 -14.02 6.03 1.47
N ALA A 17 -13.47 7.11 0.90
CA ALA A 17 -12.20 7.70 1.33
C ALA A 17 -12.30 8.25 2.77
N LEU A 18 -13.30 9.08 3.04
CA LEU A 18 -13.50 9.68 4.36
C LEU A 18 -13.80 8.61 5.42
N HIS A 19 -14.65 7.63 5.09
CA HIS A 19 -14.94 6.53 5.99
C HIS A 19 -13.68 5.75 6.37
N ALA A 20 -12.85 5.37 5.37
CA ALA A 20 -11.61 4.66 5.64
C ALA A 20 -10.66 5.46 6.56
N VAL A 21 -10.57 6.77 6.35
CA VAL A 21 -9.76 7.67 7.19
C VAL A 21 -10.31 7.77 8.62
N GLU A 22 -11.61 7.94 8.77
CA GLU A 22 -12.29 7.98 10.08
C GLU A 22 -12.08 6.69 10.88
N GLN A 23 -12.04 5.53 10.20
CA GLN A 23 -11.73 4.25 10.84
C GLN A 23 -10.25 4.09 11.19
N GLY A 24 -9.36 4.92 10.65
CA GLY A 24 -7.94 4.93 10.96
C GLY A 24 -7.03 4.37 9.88
N ALA A 25 -7.47 4.35 8.62
CA ALA A 25 -6.55 4.16 7.50
C ALA A 25 -5.50 5.29 7.49
N THR A 26 -4.23 4.91 7.32
CA THR A 26 -3.12 5.87 7.25
C THR A 26 -2.71 6.21 5.82
N ALA A 27 -3.18 5.40 4.87
CA ALA A 27 -2.94 5.60 3.45
C ALA A 27 -4.16 5.20 2.60
N LEU A 28 -4.38 5.91 1.49
CA LEU A 28 -5.39 5.60 0.48
C LEU A 28 -4.74 5.44 -0.88
N GLY A 29 -5.18 4.43 -1.66
CA GLY A 29 -4.67 4.15 -3.00
C GLY A 29 -5.67 4.53 -4.09
N PHE A 30 -5.17 5.24 -5.13
CA PHE A 30 -5.92 5.67 -6.31
C PHE A 30 -5.34 4.99 -7.54
N VAL A 31 -6.11 4.14 -8.20
CA VAL A 31 -5.63 3.40 -9.37
C VAL A 31 -5.74 4.28 -10.61
N LEU A 32 -4.59 4.68 -11.17
CA LEU A 32 -4.53 5.53 -12.37
C LEU A 32 -4.30 4.71 -13.67
N TRP A 33 -4.41 3.40 -13.59
CA TRP A 33 -4.33 2.51 -14.74
C TRP A 33 -5.73 2.28 -15.36
N PRO A 34 -5.99 2.74 -16.61
CA PRO A 34 -7.34 2.76 -17.18
C PRO A 34 -8.01 1.39 -17.39
N LYS A 35 -7.21 0.30 -17.42
CA LYS A 35 -7.75 -1.06 -17.58
C LYS A 35 -8.27 -1.68 -16.27
N SER A 36 -8.03 -1.02 -15.14
CA SER A 36 -8.54 -1.49 -13.85
C SER A 36 -10.02 -1.15 -13.70
N PRO A 37 -10.84 -2.05 -13.13
CA PRO A 37 -12.22 -1.73 -12.77
C PRO A 37 -12.32 -0.70 -11.62
N ARG A 38 -11.18 -0.37 -10.98
CA ARG A 38 -11.04 0.61 -9.91
C ARG A 38 -10.37 1.90 -10.40
N ALA A 39 -10.23 2.06 -11.73
CA ALA A 39 -9.55 3.22 -12.29
C ALA A 39 -10.30 4.51 -12.00
N VAL A 40 -9.52 5.53 -11.65
CA VAL A 40 -9.99 6.92 -11.56
C VAL A 40 -9.12 7.81 -12.45
N THR A 41 -9.68 8.91 -12.93
CA THR A 41 -8.89 9.93 -13.60
C THR A 41 -8.06 10.72 -12.59
N VAL A 42 -6.98 11.38 -13.06
CA VAL A 42 -6.16 12.26 -12.21
C VAL A 42 -7.02 13.35 -11.56
N ASP A 43 -7.95 13.95 -12.31
CA ASP A 43 -8.87 14.98 -11.78
C ASP A 43 -9.83 14.43 -10.73
N ARG A 44 -10.31 13.20 -10.91
CA ARG A 44 -11.16 12.55 -9.90
C ARG A 44 -10.37 12.26 -8.63
N ALA A 45 -9.14 11.76 -8.75
CA ALA A 45 -8.26 11.56 -7.60
C ALA A 45 -7.98 12.88 -6.87
N ALA A 46 -7.62 13.95 -7.61
CA ALA A 46 -7.42 15.29 -7.05
C ALA A 46 -8.64 15.79 -6.27
N ALA A 47 -9.84 15.65 -6.85
CA ALA A 47 -11.09 16.09 -6.20
C ALA A 47 -11.38 15.31 -4.89
N ILE A 48 -11.07 14.01 -4.84
CA ILE A 48 -11.22 13.22 -3.61
C ILE A 48 -10.16 13.63 -2.59
N ILE A 49 -8.91 13.79 -3.01
CA ILE A 49 -7.77 14.14 -2.14
C ILE A 49 -7.97 15.49 -1.47
N ALA A 50 -8.58 16.45 -2.18
CA ALA A 50 -8.87 17.78 -1.62
C ALA A 50 -9.80 17.75 -0.38
N GLU A 51 -10.59 16.69 -0.21
CA GLU A 51 -11.49 16.51 0.93
C GLU A 51 -10.82 15.77 2.10
N LEU A 52 -9.57 15.30 1.95
CA LEU A 52 -8.89 14.47 2.94
C LEU A 52 -8.04 15.29 3.91
N PRO A 53 -7.89 14.82 5.16
CA PRO A 53 -6.92 15.40 6.09
C PRO A 53 -5.48 15.23 5.56
N SER A 54 -4.65 16.25 5.73
CA SER A 54 -3.28 16.30 5.20
C SER A 54 -2.32 15.25 5.78
N HIS A 55 -2.69 14.60 6.89
CA HIS A 55 -1.87 13.54 7.49
C HIS A 55 -2.03 12.17 6.83
N VAL A 56 -3.02 11.99 5.95
CA VAL A 56 -3.28 10.74 5.24
C VAL A 56 -2.42 10.67 4.00
N MET A 57 -1.67 9.57 3.85
CA MET A 57 -0.88 9.34 2.65
C MET A 57 -1.78 9.01 1.47
N THR A 58 -1.58 9.68 0.33
CA THR A 58 -2.33 9.47 -0.92
C THR A 58 -1.41 8.86 -1.96
N VAL A 59 -1.67 7.60 -2.34
CA VAL A 59 -0.78 6.81 -3.19
C VAL A 59 -1.41 6.59 -4.56
N GLY A 60 -0.78 7.09 -5.62
CA GLY A 60 -1.15 6.78 -6.99
C GLY A 60 -0.58 5.42 -7.42
N VAL A 61 -1.42 4.55 -7.98
CA VAL A 61 -1.01 3.24 -8.51
C VAL A 61 -0.89 3.33 -10.03
N PHE A 62 0.30 3.06 -10.53
CA PHE A 62 0.68 3.14 -11.94
C PHE A 62 1.11 1.77 -12.47
N VAL A 63 0.91 1.53 -13.75
CA VAL A 63 1.31 0.32 -14.45
C VAL A 63 1.95 0.69 -15.77
N ASN A 64 3.28 0.55 -15.87
CA ASN A 64 4.07 0.79 -17.08
C ASN A 64 3.91 2.20 -17.69
N GLU A 65 3.72 3.21 -16.83
CA GLU A 65 3.66 4.61 -17.25
C GLU A 65 5.07 5.22 -17.33
N SER A 66 5.23 6.26 -18.15
CA SER A 66 6.48 6.99 -18.19
C SER A 66 6.70 7.81 -16.92
N ILE A 67 7.97 8.07 -16.56
CA ILE A 67 8.32 8.90 -15.38
C ILE A 67 7.66 10.27 -15.46
N ASP A 68 7.64 10.90 -16.63
CA ASP A 68 7.04 12.22 -16.82
C ASP A 68 5.51 12.20 -16.64
N SER A 69 4.84 11.11 -17.10
CA SER A 69 3.42 10.90 -16.86
C SER A 69 3.12 10.72 -15.38
N ILE A 70 3.95 9.92 -14.67
CA ILE A 70 3.81 9.71 -13.23
C ILE A 70 3.98 11.03 -12.47
N ARG A 71 5.04 11.80 -12.76
CA ARG A 71 5.28 13.11 -12.15
C ARG A 71 4.12 14.08 -12.36
N THR A 72 3.69 14.24 -13.61
CA THR A 72 2.57 15.11 -13.96
C THR A 72 1.29 14.73 -13.22
N ALA A 73 0.98 13.44 -13.15
CA ALA A 73 -0.21 12.95 -12.45
C ALA A 73 -0.09 13.14 -10.93
N ALA A 74 1.08 12.86 -10.35
CA ALA A 74 1.33 13.00 -8.92
C ALA A 74 1.23 14.46 -8.45
N GLU A 75 1.83 15.39 -9.19
CA GLU A 75 1.74 16.83 -8.91
C GLU A 75 0.29 17.33 -9.04
N ARG A 76 -0.38 16.99 -10.14
CA ARG A 76 -1.75 17.46 -10.43
C ARG A 76 -2.77 16.92 -9.43
N ALA A 77 -2.63 15.66 -9.00
CA ALA A 77 -3.52 15.05 -8.02
C ALA A 77 -3.08 15.27 -6.57
N HIS A 78 -1.97 15.97 -6.31
CA HIS A 78 -1.39 16.15 -4.97
C HIS A 78 -1.14 14.82 -4.26
N LEU A 79 -0.61 13.82 -5.00
CA LEU A 79 -0.23 12.54 -4.42
C LEU A 79 0.99 12.72 -3.49
N THR A 80 1.05 11.94 -2.44
CA THR A 80 2.16 11.93 -1.49
C THR A 80 2.97 10.63 -1.53
N GLY A 81 2.63 9.70 -2.43
CA GLY A 81 3.36 8.47 -2.70
C GLY A 81 3.01 7.88 -4.06
N VAL A 82 3.89 7.04 -4.57
CA VAL A 82 3.76 6.37 -5.87
C VAL A 82 3.89 4.86 -5.68
N GLN A 83 2.97 4.10 -6.24
CA GLN A 83 3.06 2.64 -6.32
C GLN A 83 3.27 2.22 -7.77
N LEU A 84 4.38 1.54 -8.03
CA LEU A 84 4.74 0.95 -9.31
C LEU A 84 4.25 -0.51 -9.32
N HIS A 85 3.31 -0.82 -10.19
CA HIS A 85 2.59 -2.11 -10.21
C HIS A 85 2.69 -2.82 -11.57
N GLY A 86 3.58 -2.37 -12.42
CA GLY A 86 3.89 -2.94 -13.73
C GLY A 86 5.23 -3.65 -13.76
N ASP A 87 6.00 -3.44 -14.82
CA ASP A 87 7.32 -4.02 -15.06
C ASP A 87 8.42 -2.92 -14.97
N GLU A 88 8.13 -1.85 -14.22
CA GLU A 88 9.03 -0.71 -14.08
C GLU A 88 10.36 -1.14 -13.45
N PRO A 89 11.52 -0.68 -13.99
CA PRO A 89 12.83 -1.00 -13.43
C PRO A 89 13.14 -0.17 -12.17
N PRO A 90 14.12 -0.61 -11.33
CA PRO A 90 14.52 0.10 -10.11
C PRO A 90 14.88 1.58 -10.30
N ALA A 91 15.46 1.95 -11.46
CA ALA A 91 15.79 3.34 -11.79
C ALA A 91 14.59 4.31 -11.74
N TYR A 92 13.35 3.80 -11.79
CA TYR A 92 12.17 4.64 -11.59
C TYR A 92 12.09 5.20 -10.17
N ALA A 93 12.45 4.40 -9.16
CA ALA A 93 12.46 4.87 -7.78
C ALA A 93 13.47 5.99 -7.55
N ASP A 94 14.63 5.90 -8.20
CA ASP A 94 15.68 6.94 -8.11
C ASP A 94 15.30 8.23 -8.83
N ALA A 95 14.41 8.14 -9.82
CA ALA A 95 13.98 9.28 -10.63
C ALA A 95 12.73 9.98 -10.07
N LEU A 96 12.03 9.41 -9.10
CA LEU A 96 10.79 9.96 -8.54
C LEU A 96 11.05 10.63 -7.18
N ASP A 97 10.47 11.81 -6.98
CA ASP A 97 10.63 12.62 -5.76
C ASP A 97 9.64 12.22 -4.64
N TRP A 98 8.92 11.14 -4.81
CA TRP A 98 7.93 10.60 -3.86
C TRP A 98 8.41 9.29 -3.24
N PRO A 99 7.95 8.94 -2.03
CA PRO A 99 8.07 7.59 -1.51
C PRO A 99 7.51 6.58 -2.49
N VAL A 100 8.31 5.56 -2.84
CA VAL A 100 7.95 4.54 -3.82
C VAL A 100 7.61 3.22 -3.14
N PHE A 101 6.49 2.64 -3.55
CA PHE A 101 6.07 1.29 -3.26
C PHE A 101 6.22 0.46 -4.54
N ARG A 102 6.99 -0.62 -4.49
CA ARG A 102 7.11 -1.57 -5.59
C ARG A 102 6.21 -2.77 -5.33
N ALA A 103 5.20 -2.99 -6.17
CA ALA A 103 4.41 -4.21 -6.12
C ALA A 103 5.20 -5.38 -6.72
N VAL A 104 5.25 -6.49 -5.97
CA VAL A 104 5.98 -7.69 -6.35
C VAL A 104 5.16 -8.93 -6.00
N SER A 105 5.32 -10.00 -6.76
CA SER A 105 4.81 -11.30 -6.36
C SER A 105 5.69 -11.90 -5.24
N VAL A 106 5.15 -12.89 -4.52
CA VAL A 106 5.94 -13.57 -3.49
C VAL A 106 7.12 -14.36 -4.09
N GLU A 107 7.02 -14.77 -5.34
CA GLU A 107 8.09 -15.46 -6.06
C GLU A 107 9.26 -14.53 -6.40
N GLU A 108 8.98 -13.24 -6.61
CA GLU A 108 9.96 -12.24 -7.01
C GLU A 108 10.53 -11.45 -5.83
N ILE A 109 10.03 -11.66 -4.62
CA ILE A 109 10.36 -10.80 -3.47
C ILE A 109 11.85 -10.77 -3.13
N ASP A 110 12.54 -11.93 -3.22
CA ASP A 110 13.98 -12.01 -2.92
C ASP A 110 14.79 -11.21 -3.94
N PHE A 111 14.50 -11.39 -5.23
CA PHE A 111 15.12 -10.60 -6.29
C PHE A 111 14.84 -9.10 -6.14
N ALA A 112 13.62 -8.75 -5.83
CA ALA A 112 13.25 -7.34 -5.64
C ALA A 112 13.93 -6.74 -4.40
N ALA A 113 14.10 -7.52 -3.32
CA ALA A 113 14.79 -7.08 -2.12
C ALA A 113 16.26 -6.71 -2.39
N ASP A 114 16.92 -7.40 -3.32
CA ASP A 114 18.30 -7.13 -3.72
C ASP A 114 18.41 -6.01 -4.77
N ALA A 115 17.44 -5.94 -5.70
CA ALA A 115 17.50 -5.03 -6.85
C ALA A 115 17.03 -3.60 -6.52
N TRP A 116 16.07 -3.45 -5.61
CA TRP A 116 15.48 -2.15 -5.26
C TRP A 116 16.14 -1.53 -4.03
N SER A 117 16.28 -0.19 -4.03
CA SER A 117 16.80 0.56 -2.88
C SER A 117 16.10 0.16 -1.57
N PRO A 118 16.81 0.07 -0.43
CA PRO A 118 16.21 -0.18 0.89
C PRO A 118 15.10 0.81 1.29
N GLU A 119 15.11 2.00 0.73
CA GLU A 119 14.07 3.01 0.97
C GLU A 119 12.76 2.69 0.27
N THR A 120 12.80 1.93 -0.84
CA THR A 120 11.61 1.47 -1.56
C THR A 120 10.89 0.40 -0.75
N ALA A 121 9.62 0.64 -0.41
CA ALA A 121 8.80 -0.35 0.24
C ALA A 121 8.36 -1.43 -0.77
N LEU A 122 8.49 -2.71 -0.40
CA LEU A 122 8.01 -3.82 -1.21
C LEU A 122 6.56 -4.13 -0.83
N LEU A 123 5.63 -3.96 -1.78
CA LEU A 123 4.24 -4.33 -1.61
C LEU A 123 4.04 -5.73 -2.20
N VAL A 124 3.87 -6.72 -1.32
CA VAL A 124 3.74 -8.12 -1.70
C VAL A 124 2.30 -8.43 -2.02
N ASP A 125 2.00 -8.63 -3.29
CA ASP A 125 0.65 -8.92 -3.79
C ASP A 125 0.63 -10.24 -4.58
N ASN A 126 -0.54 -10.85 -4.68
CA ASN A 126 -0.81 -11.92 -5.63
C ASN A 126 -0.97 -11.31 -7.03
N ILE A 127 0.14 -11.11 -7.72
CA ILE A 127 0.13 -10.50 -9.03
C ILE A 127 -0.35 -11.51 -10.07
N ASP A 128 -1.61 -11.36 -10.55
CA ASP A 128 -2.05 -12.01 -11.78
C ASP A 128 -1.37 -11.30 -12.97
N PRO A 129 -0.59 -11.99 -13.80
CA PRO A 129 0.13 -11.37 -14.91
C PRO A 129 -0.78 -10.65 -15.92
N VAL A 130 -2.07 -11.02 -15.97
CA VAL A 130 -3.05 -10.43 -16.90
C VAL A 130 -3.86 -9.32 -16.24
N ARG A 131 -4.31 -9.54 -14.98
CA ARG A 131 -5.20 -8.63 -14.25
C ARG A 131 -4.46 -7.65 -13.34
N ARG A 132 -3.15 -7.87 -13.10
CA ARG A 132 -2.30 -7.03 -12.26
C ARG A 132 -2.91 -6.74 -10.88
N GLY A 133 -3.46 -7.79 -10.23
CA GLY A 133 -3.97 -7.76 -8.86
C GLY A 133 -5.18 -8.64 -8.59
N GLY A 134 -5.35 -9.03 -7.34
CA GLY A 134 -6.63 -9.49 -6.80
C GLY A 134 -7.12 -10.88 -7.22
N THR A 135 -6.26 -11.92 -7.21
CA THR A 135 -6.71 -13.31 -7.46
C THR A 135 -7.43 -13.96 -6.28
N GLY A 136 -7.35 -13.36 -5.08
CA GLY A 136 -7.98 -13.91 -3.87
C GLY A 136 -7.28 -15.14 -3.27
N SER A 137 -6.18 -15.63 -3.87
CA SER A 137 -5.39 -16.72 -3.30
C SER A 137 -4.52 -16.22 -2.13
N ALA A 138 -4.29 -17.07 -1.12
CA ALA A 138 -3.42 -16.71 -0.01
C ALA A 138 -1.96 -16.61 -0.47
N VAL A 139 -1.27 -15.52 -0.10
CA VAL A 139 0.17 -15.36 -0.30
C VAL A 139 0.93 -16.37 0.56
N ASP A 140 2.05 -16.90 0.08
CA ASP A 140 3.00 -17.62 0.94
C ASP A 140 3.66 -16.64 1.92
N TRP A 141 3.08 -16.53 3.08
CA TRP A 141 3.54 -15.61 4.12
C TRP A 141 4.92 -15.96 4.69
N THR A 142 5.42 -17.18 4.49
CA THR A 142 6.73 -17.60 5.02
C THR A 142 7.87 -16.81 4.36
N ARG A 143 7.84 -16.66 3.04
CA ARG A 143 8.85 -15.86 2.31
C ARG A 143 8.74 -14.38 2.67
N ALA A 144 7.53 -13.83 2.66
CA ALA A 144 7.29 -12.45 3.04
C ALA A 144 7.81 -12.14 4.45
N ALA A 145 7.61 -13.05 5.42
CA ALA A 145 8.11 -12.92 6.78
C ALA A 145 9.66 -12.91 6.87
N GLY A 146 10.33 -13.64 5.99
CA GLY A 146 11.79 -13.61 5.88
C GLY A 146 12.30 -12.21 5.52
N ILE A 147 11.74 -11.63 4.48
CA ILE A 147 12.13 -10.32 3.94
C ILE A 147 11.68 -9.17 4.87
N ALA A 148 10.54 -9.28 5.54
CA ALA A 148 10.04 -8.27 6.46
C ALA A 148 11.00 -7.96 7.63
N LYS A 149 11.93 -8.87 7.94
CA LYS A 149 12.97 -8.65 8.97
C LYS A 149 14.01 -7.60 8.59
N THR A 150 14.22 -7.36 7.30
CA THR A 150 15.30 -6.50 6.79
C THR A 150 14.79 -5.39 5.85
N ARG A 151 13.57 -5.49 5.36
CA ARG A 151 12.97 -4.55 4.39
C ARG A 151 11.60 -4.08 4.86
N LYS A 152 11.19 -2.89 4.42
CA LYS A 152 9.81 -2.42 4.57
C LYS A 152 8.91 -3.25 3.64
N VAL A 153 8.14 -4.17 4.21
CA VAL A 153 7.17 -4.99 3.48
C VAL A 153 5.76 -4.50 3.82
N VAL A 154 4.99 -4.16 2.80
CA VAL A 154 3.53 -3.97 2.88
C VAL A 154 2.88 -5.24 2.35
N LEU A 155 2.16 -5.94 3.21
CA LEU A 155 1.49 -7.17 2.82
C LEU A 155 0.14 -6.85 2.17
N ALA A 156 -0.07 -7.39 0.97
CA ALA A 156 -1.29 -7.27 0.19
C ALA A 156 -1.75 -8.67 -0.29
N GLY A 157 -2.57 -8.73 -1.32
CA GLY A 157 -2.97 -9.98 -1.98
C GLY A 157 -3.91 -10.85 -1.16
N GLY A 158 -5.22 -10.71 -1.39
CA GLY A 158 -6.25 -11.54 -0.77
C GLY A 158 -6.50 -11.28 0.72
N LEU A 159 -6.03 -10.15 1.26
CA LEU A 159 -6.36 -9.75 2.63
C LEU A 159 -7.84 -9.39 2.76
N THR A 160 -8.42 -9.81 3.88
CA THR A 160 -9.82 -9.60 4.27
C THR A 160 -9.88 -9.26 5.76
N PRO A 161 -11.03 -8.80 6.29
CA PRO A 161 -11.20 -8.64 7.73
C PRO A 161 -10.89 -9.91 8.52
N ASP A 162 -11.18 -11.09 7.96
CA ASP A 162 -11.06 -12.38 8.66
C ASP A 162 -9.61 -12.88 8.77
N ASN A 163 -8.74 -12.52 7.81
CA ASN A 163 -7.38 -13.07 7.75
C ASN A 163 -6.27 -12.05 8.08
N VAL A 164 -6.57 -10.74 8.11
CA VAL A 164 -5.54 -9.70 8.28
C VAL A 164 -4.77 -9.83 9.60
N ALA A 165 -5.44 -10.17 10.70
CA ALA A 165 -4.78 -10.37 11.98
C ALA A 165 -3.80 -11.56 11.94
N ILE A 166 -4.21 -12.67 11.34
CA ILE A 166 -3.36 -13.86 11.16
C ILE A 166 -2.14 -13.52 10.32
N ALA A 167 -2.35 -12.78 9.21
CA ALA A 167 -1.29 -12.35 8.31
C ALA A 167 -0.27 -11.44 9.01
N ILE A 168 -0.72 -10.47 9.81
CA ILE A 168 0.15 -9.57 10.58
C ILE A 168 0.98 -10.36 11.60
N HIS A 169 0.37 -11.30 12.33
CA HIS A 169 1.12 -12.12 13.29
C HIS A 169 2.16 -13.02 12.62
N ALA A 170 1.83 -13.58 11.46
CA ALA A 170 2.73 -14.48 10.73
C ALA A 170 3.91 -13.74 10.08
N VAL A 171 3.67 -12.55 9.51
CA VAL A 171 4.66 -11.83 8.70
C VAL A 171 5.38 -10.72 9.48
N GLN A 172 4.71 -10.10 10.45
CA GLN A 172 5.16 -8.87 11.13
C GLN A 172 5.60 -7.79 10.13
N PRO A 173 4.71 -7.42 9.16
CA PRO A 173 5.06 -6.51 8.09
C PRO A 173 5.13 -5.06 8.61
N PHE A 174 5.77 -4.17 7.82
CA PHE A 174 5.71 -2.72 8.02
C PHE A 174 4.26 -2.21 7.95
N GLY A 175 3.44 -2.81 7.08
CA GLY A 175 2.05 -2.42 6.92
C GLY A 175 1.24 -3.45 6.13
N VAL A 176 -0.04 -3.13 5.95
CA VAL A 176 -0.98 -3.92 5.15
C VAL A 176 -1.71 -3.06 4.13
N ASP A 177 -2.07 -3.66 3.00
CA ASP A 177 -2.86 -3.04 1.93
C ASP A 177 -4.05 -3.93 1.57
N VAL A 178 -5.23 -3.35 1.48
CA VAL A 178 -6.45 -4.06 1.10
C VAL A 178 -7.17 -3.33 -0.03
N SER A 179 -7.69 -4.11 -0.98
CA SER A 179 -8.55 -3.60 -2.04
C SER A 179 -9.85 -4.39 -2.12
N SER A 180 -9.87 -5.51 -2.86
CA SER A 180 -11.07 -6.32 -3.11
C SER A 180 -11.67 -6.95 -1.84
N GLY A 181 -10.85 -7.28 -0.84
CA GLY A 181 -11.31 -7.91 0.40
C GLY A 181 -12.26 -7.07 1.26
N VAL A 182 -12.36 -5.77 0.96
CA VAL A 182 -13.29 -4.85 1.62
C VAL A 182 -14.24 -4.17 0.63
N GLU A 183 -14.55 -4.82 -0.47
CA GLU A 183 -15.47 -4.30 -1.49
C GLU A 183 -16.84 -4.99 -1.46
N ALA A 184 -17.88 -4.21 -1.77
CA ALA A 184 -19.21 -4.68 -2.10
C ALA A 184 -19.31 -5.02 -3.61
N ALA A 185 -18.62 -4.23 -4.44
CA ALA A 185 -18.43 -4.44 -5.88
C ALA A 185 -17.10 -3.78 -6.30
N PRO A 186 -16.48 -4.16 -7.44
CA PRO A 186 -15.23 -3.55 -7.87
C PRO A 186 -15.29 -2.02 -7.89
N GLY A 187 -14.43 -1.38 -7.08
CA GLY A 187 -14.38 0.08 -6.92
C GLY A 187 -15.42 0.67 -5.96
N VAL A 188 -16.25 -0.12 -5.30
CA VAL A 188 -17.22 0.32 -4.29
C VAL A 188 -16.90 -0.39 -2.97
N LYS A 189 -16.52 0.38 -1.95
CA LYS A 189 -16.19 -0.19 -0.64
C LYS A 189 -17.43 -0.60 0.14
N ASP A 190 -17.31 -1.71 0.85
CA ASP A 190 -18.23 -2.13 1.90
C ASP A 190 -17.75 -1.51 3.21
N LEU A 191 -18.48 -0.54 3.73
CA LEU A 191 -18.06 0.26 4.88
C LEU A 191 -17.87 -0.58 6.15
N ASP A 192 -18.69 -1.61 6.34
CA ASP A 192 -18.57 -2.51 7.49
C ASP A 192 -17.29 -3.35 7.39
N LYS A 193 -16.98 -3.88 6.19
CA LYS A 193 -15.73 -4.60 5.96
C LYS A 193 -14.51 -3.70 6.12
N VAL A 194 -14.55 -2.45 5.65
CA VAL A 194 -13.47 -1.47 5.87
C VAL A 194 -13.24 -1.25 7.35
N THR A 195 -14.32 -1.01 8.12
CA THR A 195 -14.26 -0.85 9.58
C THR A 195 -13.64 -2.06 10.27
N GLN A 196 -14.12 -3.26 9.95
CA GLN A 196 -13.63 -4.50 10.54
C GLN A 196 -12.16 -4.75 10.19
N PHE A 197 -11.77 -4.57 8.92
CA PHE A 197 -10.40 -4.75 8.47
C PHE A 197 -9.43 -3.84 9.24
N ILE A 198 -9.72 -2.54 9.29
CA ILE A 198 -8.86 -1.56 9.96
C ILE A 198 -8.78 -1.82 11.46
N SER A 199 -9.90 -2.15 12.11
CA SER A 199 -9.94 -2.50 13.52
C SER A 199 -9.07 -3.73 13.83
N ASN A 200 -9.26 -4.82 13.06
CA ASN A 200 -8.50 -6.06 13.23
C ASN A 200 -7.00 -5.86 12.96
N ALA A 201 -6.65 -5.09 11.93
CA ALA A 201 -5.26 -4.77 11.64
C ALA A 201 -4.61 -3.96 12.77
N ARG A 202 -5.27 -2.93 13.29
CA ARG A 202 -4.76 -2.12 14.41
C ARG A 202 -4.52 -2.94 15.67
N LEU A 203 -5.48 -3.78 16.05
CA LEU A 203 -5.35 -4.67 17.21
C LEU A 203 -4.18 -5.65 17.04
N ALA A 204 -4.04 -6.24 15.85
CA ALA A 204 -2.93 -7.15 15.55
C ALA A 204 -1.58 -6.45 15.64
N PHE A 205 -1.42 -5.26 15.05
CA PHE A 205 -0.18 -4.48 15.16
C PHE A 205 0.16 -4.08 16.59
N GLN A 206 -0.84 -3.77 17.41
CA GLN A 206 -0.62 -3.50 18.84
C GLN A 206 -0.13 -4.75 19.59
N SER A 207 -0.63 -5.93 19.25
CA SER A 207 -0.27 -7.18 19.93
C SER A 207 1.11 -7.72 19.56
N VAL A 208 1.56 -7.52 18.31
CA VAL A 208 2.93 -7.95 17.91
C VAL A 208 4.02 -7.00 18.42
N GLY A 209 3.62 -5.99 19.20
CA GLY A 209 4.51 -4.94 19.67
C GLY A 209 4.90 -4.03 18.53
N ALA A 210 4.34 -2.83 18.49
CA ALA A 210 4.62 -1.84 17.46
C ALA A 210 6.04 -1.22 17.56
N ASP A 211 7.03 -1.97 18.00
CA ASP A 211 8.41 -1.77 17.60
C ASP A 211 8.54 -2.27 16.16
N LEU A 212 7.95 -1.50 15.25
CA LEU A 212 8.38 -1.52 13.86
C LEU A 212 9.89 -1.32 13.90
N GLN A 213 10.63 -2.42 13.85
CA GLN A 213 12.08 -2.39 13.87
C GLN A 213 12.48 -1.58 12.64
N VAL A 214 12.91 -0.35 12.90
CA VAL A 214 13.63 0.44 11.90
C VAL A 214 14.80 -0.43 11.48
N PRO A 215 14.94 -0.81 10.20
CA PRO A 215 16.06 -1.62 9.74
C PRO A 215 17.37 -1.00 10.25
N PRO A 216 18.37 -1.78 10.68
CA PRO A 216 19.64 -1.25 11.12
C PRO A 216 20.26 -0.43 9.97
N GLY A 217 20.38 0.91 10.18
CA GLY A 217 20.89 1.83 9.15
C GLY A 217 20.20 3.20 9.11
N VAL A 218 19.01 3.35 9.71
CA VAL A 218 18.38 4.69 9.82
C VAL A 218 18.85 5.33 11.13
N PRO A 219 19.56 6.48 11.09
CA PRO A 219 19.99 7.15 12.32
C PRO A 219 18.77 7.56 13.14
N ARG A 220 18.70 7.14 14.41
CA ARG A 220 17.73 7.68 15.36
C ARG A 220 17.95 9.20 15.42
N ALA A 221 16.94 9.96 15.04
CA ALA A 221 16.96 11.40 15.26
C ALA A 221 17.26 11.66 16.76
N ASN A 222 18.37 12.33 17.02
CA ASN A 222 18.87 12.66 18.33
C ASN A 222 17.79 13.40 19.13
N GLN A 223 17.25 12.78 20.15
CA GLN A 223 16.62 13.48 21.26
C GLN A 223 17.75 14.14 22.05
N ARG A 224 18.03 15.40 21.79
CA ARG A 224 18.79 16.25 22.67
C ARG A 224 17.99 17.52 22.94
N GLY A 225 17.76 17.75 24.24
CA GLY A 225 17.55 19.03 24.89
C GLY A 225 16.16 19.55 24.93
#